data_e9c5356e51fb16cf16946b42471472be
#
_entry.id   e9c5356e51fb16cf16946b42471472be
#
_cell.length_a   1.000
_cell.length_b   1.000
_cell.length_c   1.000
_cell.angle_alpha   90.00
_cell.angle_beta   90.00
_cell.angle_gamma   90.00
#
_symmetry.space_group_name_H-M   'P 1'
#
loop_
_entity.id
_entity.type
_entity.pdbx_description
1 polymer ?
#
loop_
_entity_poly.entity_id
_entity_poly.type
_entity_poly.pdbx_seq_one_letter_code
_entity_poly.pdbx_strand_id
1 'polypeptide(L)'
;MALIKCPECKKNMSDKAEKCPHCGYTLNKTNSSSKTIEFKWDNKYLIVLLILVVGVYFIFFNNGKSMTSRTNEPNKELKPNANGNYEFNEGGKYFEFPTNYKVYIAKDKTIYVGQNIDNQGALIPYISIEKYSSKYTDQANLLNEVTSEIGKAYPDVRITIPMITAYINDKYTYGIQYTYSSSGHTVVDNRYAFLINNSMYLVTTKEENVNTAEINNVAELIIKSLKEVN
;
A
#
# COMPACT_ATOMS: atom_id res chain seq x y z
N MET A 1 39.46 -47.81 -4.33
CA MET A 1 40.12 -46.54 -4.06
C MET A 1 39.52 -45.53 -5.00
N ALA A 2 38.94 -44.46 -4.47
CA ALA A 2 38.38 -43.40 -5.30
C ALA A 2 39.48 -42.40 -5.67
N LEU A 3 39.42 -41.89 -6.90
CA LEU A 3 40.32 -40.83 -7.37
C LEU A 3 39.57 -39.51 -7.32
N ILE A 4 40.18 -38.52 -6.68
CA ILE A 4 39.64 -37.13 -6.61
C ILE A 4 40.59 -36.19 -7.35
N LYS A 5 40.11 -35.06 -7.80
CA LYS A 5 40.92 -33.99 -8.40
C LYS A 5 41.49 -33.09 -7.31
N CYS A 6 42.80 -32.85 -7.33
CA CYS A 6 43.42 -31.87 -6.44
C CYS A 6 42.83 -30.49 -6.68
N PRO A 7 42.40 -29.74 -5.62
CA PRO A 7 41.85 -28.40 -5.75
C PRO A 7 42.81 -27.40 -6.41
N GLU A 8 44.11 -27.56 -6.18
CA GLU A 8 45.16 -26.66 -6.68
C GLU A 8 45.60 -27.01 -8.11
N CYS A 9 46.16 -28.23 -8.31
CA CYS A 9 46.77 -28.57 -9.60
C CYS A 9 45.84 -29.33 -10.54
N LYS A 10 44.60 -29.64 -10.14
CA LYS A 10 43.54 -30.32 -10.92
C LYS A 10 43.90 -31.76 -11.36
N LYS A 11 45.08 -32.29 -10.99
CA LYS A 11 45.48 -33.67 -11.32
C LYS A 11 44.80 -34.68 -10.40
N ASN A 12 44.62 -35.89 -10.89
CA ASN A 12 43.98 -36.97 -10.12
C ASN A 12 44.90 -37.43 -9.00
N MET A 13 44.35 -37.65 -7.81
CA MET A 13 45.02 -38.17 -6.63
C MET A 13 44.07 -39.08 -5.85
N SER A 14 44.64 -39.90 -4.98
CA SER A 14 43.83 -40.76 -4.10
C SER A 14 43.07 -39.93 -3.07
N ASP A 15 41.82 -40.27 -2.81
CA ASP A 15 40.96 -39.69 -1.75
C ASP A 15 41.51 -39.93 -0.33
N LYS A 16 42.47 -40.87 -0.19
CA LYS A 16 43.12 -41.18 1.09
C LYS A 16 44.48 -40.51 1.27
N ALA A 17 44.97 -39.78 0.25
CA ALA A 17 46.26 -39.12 0.33
C ALA A 17 46.19 -37.87 1.20
N GLU A 18 47.12 -37.73 2.15
CA GLU A 18 47.20 -36.53 3.00
C GLU A 18 47.75 -35.31 2.26
N LYS A 19 48.57 -35.56 1.24
CA LYS A 19 49.18 -34.52 0.39
C LYS A 19 49.09 -34.91 -1.07
N CYS A 20 48.88 -33.93 -1.92
CA CYS A 20 48.92 -34.15 -3.36
C CYS A 20 50.32 -34.50 -3.83
N PRO A 21 50.54 -35.67 -4.49
CA PRO A 21 51.91 -36.09 -4.95
C PRO A 21 52.42 -35.21 -6.08
N HIS A 22 51.59 -34.36 -6.71
CA HIS A 22 51.98 -33.55 -7.84
C HIS A 22 52.34 -32.11 -7.50
N CYS A 23 51.75 -31.55 -6.42
CA CYS A 23 51.99 -30.14 -6.04
C CYS A 23 52.18 -29.92 -4.54
N GLY A 24 52.12 -30.99 -3.72
CA GLY A 24 52.33 -30.88 -2.27
C GLY A 24 51.14 -30.29 -1.48
N TYR A 25 50.03 -29.96 -2.13
CA TYR A 25 48.83 -29.42 -1.45
C TYR A 25 48.32 -30.39 -0.39
N THR A 26 48.15 -29.93 0.85
CA THR A 26 47.69 -30.74 1.99
C THR A 26 46.16 -30.73 2.02
N LEU A 27 45.56 -31.91 1.92
CA LEU A 27 44.12 -32.06 2.17
C LEU A 27 43.89 -32.04 3.66
N ASN A 28 43.44 -30.90 4.18
CA ASN A 28 42.91 -30.82 5.55
C ASN A 28 41.61 -31.65 5.58
N LYS A 29 41.68 -32.87 6.07
CA LYS A 29 40.50 -33.58 6.52
C LYS A 29 39.98 -32.84 7.78
N THR A 30 39.13 -31.86 7.56
CA THR A 30 38.28 -31.40 8.63
C THR A 30 37.43 -32.60 9.05
N ASN A 31 37.78 -33.20 10.17
CA ASN A 31 36.89 -34.10 10.88
C ASN A 31 35.65 -33.25 11.21
N SER A 32 34.66 -33.28 10.34
CA SER A 32 33.31 -32.82 10.70
C SER A 32 32.77 -33.88 11.67
N SER A 33 33.18 -33.78 12.93
CA SER A 33 32.42 -34.29 14.03
C SER A 33 31.11 -33.51 13.98
N SER A 34 30.09 -34.05 13.36
CA SER A 34 28.73 -33.60 13.53
C SER A 34 28.38 -33.83 14.99
N LYS A 35 28.63 -32.84 15.82
CA LYS A 35 27.95 -32.71 17.09
C LYS A 35 26.46 -32.52 16.74
N THR A 36 25.73 -33.61 16.78
CA THR A 36 24.29 -33.58 16.88
C THR A 36 24.00 -32.84 18.20
N ILE A 37 23.66 -31.54 18.09
CA ILE A 37 23.13 -30.81 19.20
C ILE A 37 21.73 -31.37 19.39
N GLU A 38 21.58 -32.33 20.30
CA GLU A 38 20.26 -32.71 20.82
C GLU A 38 19.70 -31.51 21.56
N PHE A 39 18.91 -30.72 20.86
CA PHE A 39 18.19 -29.61 21.43
C PHE A 39 17.00 -30.21 22.20
N LYS A 40 17.17 -30.52 23.48
CA LYS A 40 16.07 -30.85 24.39
C LYS A 40 15.24 -29.59 24.59
N TRP A 41 14.14 -29.48 23.84
CA TRP A 41 13.16 -28.44 24.07
C TRP A 41 12.40 -28.75 25.36
N ASP A 42 12.69 -28.02 26.43
CA ASP A 42 11.79 -27.98 27.58
C ASP A 42 10.42 -27.43 27.10
N ASN A 43 9.34 -28.11 27.46
CA ASN A 43 7.98 -27.73 27.03
C ASN A 43 7.63 -26.24 27.29
N LYS A 44 8.26 -25.59 28.25
CA LYS A 44 8.11 -24.15 28.52
C LYS A 44 8.61 -23.27 27.39
N TYR A 45 9.69 -23.65 26.68
CA TYR A 45 10.19 -22.89 25.53
C TYR A 45 9.32 -23.08 24.30
N LEU A 46 8.73 -24.25 24.14
CA LEU A 46 7.72 -24.52 23.10
C LEU A 46 6.48 -23.63 23.29
N ILE A 47 6.01 -23.48 24.54
CA ILE A 47 4.88 -22.61 24.87
C ILE A 47 5.22 -21.13 24.60
N VAL A 48 6.42 -20.67 24.99
CA VAL A 48 6.88 -19.29 24.71
C VAL A 48 7.00 -19.04 23.19
N LEU A 49 7.56 -20.00 22.44
CA LEU A 49 7.66 -19.91 20.98
C LEU A 49 6.27 -19.89 20.32
N LEU A 50 5.35 -20.70 20.82
CA LEU A 50 3.96 -20.73 20.34
C LEU A 50 3.24 -19.42 20.63
N ILE A 51 3.46 -18.81 21.81
CA ILE A 51 2.92 -17.50 22.16
C ILE A 51 3.54 -16.41 21.27
N LEU A 52 4.83 -16.48 20.97
CA LEU A 52 5.50 -15.55 20.05
C LEU A 52 4.98 -15.71 18.62
N VAL A 53 4.83 -16.93 18.11
CA VAL A 53 4.28 -17.20 16.77
C VAL A 53 2.83 -16.74 16.67
N VAL A 54 2.02 -17.02 17.69
CA VAL A 54 0.63 -16.54 17.76
C VAL A 54 0.60 -15.02 17.92
N GLY A 55 1.48 -14.42 18.69
CA GLY A 55 1.61 -12.98 18.83
C GLY A 55 2.01 -12.30 17.52
N VAL A 56 2.99 -12.86 16.81
CA VAL A 56 3.40 -12.41 15.47
C VAL A 56 2.28 -12.62 14.46
N TYR A 57 1.59 -13.78 14.49
CA TYR A 57 0.40 -14.02 13.67
C TYR A 57 -0.70 -12.98 13.96
N PHE A 58 -0.99 -12.69 15.25
CA PHE A 58 -1.94 -11.63 15.63
C PHE A 58 -1.48 -10.24 15.19
N ILE A 59 -0.18 -9.91 15.24
CA ILE A 59 0.36 -8.64 14.79
C ILE A 59 0.31 -8.53 13.26
N PHE A 60 0.66 -9.59 12.53
CA PHE A 60 0.73 -9.53 11.06
C PHE A 60 -0.58 -9.89 10.35
N PHE A 61 -1.43 -10.74 10.93
CA PHE A 61 -2.69 -11.17 10.31
C PHE A 61 -3.95 -10.53 10.93
N ASN A 62 -3.93 -10.10 12.21
CA ASN A 62 -5.02 -9.31 12.78
C ASN A 62 -4.81 -7.80 12.70
N ASN A 63 -3.61 -7.31 12.32
CA ASN A 63 -3.44 -5.95 11.83
C ASN A 63 -3.71 -5.81 10.33
N GLY A 64 -4.06 -6.86 9.62
CA GLY A 64 -4.95 -6.74 8.50
C GLY A 64 -6.21 -6.07 9.05
N LYS A 65 -6.30 -4.73 8.91
CA LYS A 65 -7.46 -3.94 9.30
C LYS A 65 -8.68 -4.60 8.69
N SER A 66 -9.40 -5.41 9.49
CA SER A 66 -10.73 -5.84 9.13
C SER A 66 -11.53 -4.55 9.01
N MET A 67 -11.67 -4.08 7.79
CA MET A 67 -12.54 -2.99 7.44
C MET A 67 -13.96 -3.50 7.69
N THR A 68 -14.49 -3.27 8.89
CA THR A 68 -15.92 -3.48 9.10
C THR A 68 -16.63 -2.41 8.30
N SER A 69 -17.14 -2.83 7.14
CA SER A 69 -18.11 -2.03 6.41
C SER A 69 -19.28 -1.71 7.35
N ARG A 70 -19.50 -0.45 7.64
CA ARG A 70 -20.87 0.02 7.73
C ARG A 70 -21.31 0.21 6.27
N THR A 71 -21.74 -0.86 5.63
CA THR A 71 -22.65 -0.72 4.51
C THR A 71 -23.81 0.04 5.10
N ASN A 72 -24.07 1.24 4.60
CA ASN A 72 -25.35 1.92 4.77
C ASN A 72 -26.42 0.86 4.59
N GLU A 73 -27.45 0.90 5.43
CA GLU A 73 -28.56 -0.04 5.40
C GLU A 73 -28.96 -0.34 3.96
N PRO A 74 -29.17 -1.63 3.59
CA PRO A 74 -29.36 -2.02 2.20
C PRO A 74 -30.68 -1.54 1.57
N ASN A 75 -31.33 -0.51 2.10
CA ASN A 75 -32.70 -0.12 1.71
C ASN A 75 -32.95 1.37 1.47
N LYS A 76 -31.94 2.24 1.40
CA LYS A 76 -32.19 3.54 0.83
C LYS A 76 -31.85 3.47 -0.65
N GLU A 77 -32.88 3.22 -1.47
CA GLU A 77 -32.77 3.30 -2.94
C GLU A 77 -32.25 4.71 -3.28
N LEU A 78 -30.97 4.80 -3.60
CA LEU A 78 -30.36 6.06 -4.02
C LEU A 78 -31.00 6.45 -5.34
N LYS A 79 -31.67 7.61 -5.38
CA LYS A 79 -32.23 8.16 -6.62
C LYS A 79 -31.24 9.18 -7.19
N PRO A 80 -30.98 9.14 -8.51
CA PRO A 80 -30.18 10.18 -9.13
C PRO A 80 -30.82 11.57 -8.94
N ASN A 81 -29.97 12.57 -8.75
CA ASN A 81 -30.39 13.97 -8.74
C ASN A 81 -30.69 14.46 -10.18
N ALA A 82 -31.02 15.74 -10.34
CA ALA A 82 -31.35 16.34 -11.64
C ALA A 82 -30.19 16.25 -12.67
N ASN A 83 -28.94 16.10 -12.20
CA ASN A 83 -27.75 15.94 -13.03
C ASN A 83 -27.45 14.47 -13.37
N GLY A 84 -28.26 13.52 -12.91
CA GLY A 84 -28.03 12.09 -13.10
C GLY A 84 -26.98 11.47 -12.18
N ASN A 85 -26.57 12.16 -11.12
CA ASN A 85 -25.59 11.70 -10.15
C ASN A 85 -26.26 11.25 -8.84
N TYR A 86 -25.61 10.34 -8.12
CA TYR A 86 -25.97 10.07 -6.75
C TYR A 86 -25.37 11.13 -5.82
N GLU A 87 -26.01 11.32 -4.68
CA GLU A 87 -25.59 12.25 -3.63
C GLU A 87 -25.16 11.49 -2.38
N PHE A 88 -23.95 11.77 -1.93
CA PHE A 88 -23.48 11.38 -0.61
C PHE A 88 -23.78 12.50 0.38
N ASN A 89 -24.45 12.18 1.47
CA ASN A 89 -24.74 13.13 2.55
C ASN A 89 -24.68 12.42 3.90
N GLU A 90 -23.47 12.26 4.43
CA GLU A 90 -23.21 11.58 5.69
C GLU A 90 -21.96 12.13 6.37
N GLY A 91 -21.92 12.04 7.70
CA GLY A 91 -20.77 12.45 8.51
C GLY A 91 -20.38 13.92 8.34
N GLY A 92 -21.34 14.80 8.09
CA GLY A 92 -21.10 16.23 7.90
C GLY A 92 -20.47 16.58 6.56
N LYS A 93 -20.54 15.69 5.57
CA LYS A 93 -20.01 15.90 4.23
C LYS A 93 -21.08 15.62 3.17
N TYR A 94 -21.08 16.43 2.13
CA TYR A 94 -21.91 16.23 0.94
C TYR A 94 -21.01 16.26 -0.29
N PHE A 95 -21.23 15.35 -1.24
CA PHE A 95 -20.68 15.39 -2.59
C PHE A 95 -21.52 14.56 -3.56
N GLU A 96 -21.35 14.82 -4.87
CA GLU A 96 -21.97 14.06 -5.94
C GLU A 96 -21.00 13.05 -6.54
N PHE A 97 -21.53 11.92 -7.02
CA PHE A 97 -20.74 10.88 -7.71
C PHE A 97 -21.61 10.14 -8.76
N PRO A 98 -21.02 9.55 -9.81
CA PRO A 98 -21.77 8.85 -10.85
C PRO A 98 -22.49 7.60 -10.33
N THR A 99 -23.60 7.24 -10.95
CA THR A 99 -24.48 6.13 -10.51
C THR A 99 -23.87 4.75 -10.63
N ASN A 100 -22.81 4.59 -11.45
CA ASN A 100 -22.04 3.35 -11.55
C ASN A 100 -20.92 3.22 -10.51
N TYR A 101 -20.79 4.18 -9.59
CA TYR A 101 -19.85 4.16 -8.47
C TYR A 101 -20.57 3.85 -7.16
N LYS A 102 -19.83 3.31 -6.20
CA LYS A 102 -20.25 3.00 -4.84
C LYS A 102 -19.40 3.79 -3.85
N VAL A 103 -19.92 3.99 -2.65
CA VAL A 103 -19.20 4.66 -1.56
C VAL A 103 -18.98 3.69 -0.41
N TYR A 104 -17.78 3.75 0.16
CA TYR A 104 -17.38 2.99 1.34
C TYR A 104 -16.68 3.91 2.35
N ILE A 105 -17.07 3.83 3.61
CA ILE A 105 -16.45 4.59 4.70
C ILE A 105 -15.61 3.66 5.55
N ALA A 106 -14.29 3.92 5.58
CA ALA A 106 -13.37 3.16 6.42
C ALA A 106 -13.44 3.58 7.90
N LYS A 107 -12.88 2.76 8.79
CA LYS A 107 -12.87 3.02 10.25
C LYS A 107 -12.17 4.33 10.63
N ASP A 108 -11.17 4.75 9.88
CA ASP A 108 -10.44 6.01 10.04
C ASP A 108 -11.19 7.21 9.45
N LYS A 109 -12.44 7.00 9.00
CA LYS A 109 -13.30 7.98 8.34
C LYS A 109 -12.85 8.41 6.94
N THR A 110 -11.88 7.75 6.34
CA THR A 110 -11.57 7.88 4.92
C THR A 110 -12.77 7.38 4.11
N ILE A 111 -13.20 8.19 3.15
CA ILE A 111 -14.29 7.83 2.24
C ILE A 111 -13.66 7.34 0.93
N TYR A 112 -14.08 6.17 0.48
CA TYR A 112 -13.69 5.61 -0.81
C TYR A 112 -14.86 5.63 -1.77
N VAL A 113 -14.59 6.03 -3.01
CA VAL A 113 -15.55 6.04 -4.11
C VAL A 113 -14.96 5.24 -5.26
N GLY A 114 -15.67 4.21 -5.72
CA GLY A 114 -15.15 3.30 -6.76
C GLY A 114 -16.24 2.43 -7.34
N GLN A 115 -15.96 1.81 -8.49
CA GLN A 115 -16.85 0.83 -9.11
C GLN A 115 -16.75 -0.52 -8.40
N ASN A 116 -15.55 -0.92 -8.00
CA ASN A 116 -15.21 -2.19 -7.37
C ASN A 116 -14.98 -1.98 -5.85
N ILE A 117 -16.08 -1.85 -5.12
CA ILE A 117 -16.09 -1.74 -3.67
C ILE A 117 -16.83 -2.95 -3.11
N ASP A 118 -16.19 -3.67 -2.20
CA ASP A 118 -16.75 -4.79 -1.46
C ASP A 118 -16.67 -4.57 0.06
N ASN A 119 -17.01 -5.60 0.84
CA ASN A 119 -16.96 -5.57 2.30
C ASN A 119 -15.52 -5.51 2.87
N GLN A 120 -14.49 -5.68 2.03
CA GLN A 120 -13.09 -5.66 2.42
C GLN A 120 -12.44 -4.31 2.09
N GLY A 121 -13.08 -3.49 1.24
CA GLY A 121 -12.61 -2.17 0.87
C GLY A 121 -12.77 -1.83 -0.61
N ALA A 122 -12.07 -0.79 -1.03
CA ALA A 122 -12.02 -0.36 -2.42
C ALA A 122 -10.84 -1.03 -3.14
N LEU A 123 -11.13 -1.68 -4.27
CA LEU A 123 -10.12 -2.15 -5.21
C LEU A 123 -9.82 -1.06 -6.23
N ILE A 124 -8.58 -0.98 -6.68
CA ILE A 124 -8.18 -0.04 -7.76
C ILE A 124 -8.97 -0.39 -9.04
N PRO A 125 -9.55 0.59 -9.75
CA PRO A 125 -9.46 2.04 -9.52
C PRO A 125 -10.40 2.55 -8.43
N TYR A 126 -9.93 3.50 -7.64
CA TYR A 126 -10.75 4.18 -6.63
C TYR A 126 -10.33 5.64 -6.41
N ILE A 127 -11.21 6.39 -5.76
CA ILE A 127 -10.96 7.73 -5.23
C ILE A 127 -11.05 7.64 -3.71
N SER A 128 -10.10 8.21 -2.96
CA SER A 128 -10.23 8.42 -1.53
C SER A 128 -10.39 9.89 -1.20
N ILE A 129 -11.20 10.18 -0.17
CA ILE A 129 -11.45 11.50 0.35
C ILE A 129 -11.11 11.49 1.83
N GLU A 130 -10.10 12.25 2.20
CA GLU A 130 -9.58 12.34 3.55
C GLU A 130 -9.72 13.78 4.06
N LYS A 131 -10.17 13.94 5.30
CA LYS A 131 -10.15 15.21 6.01
C LYS A 131 -8.99 15.19 7.00
N TYR A 132 -8.07 16.12 6.84
CA TYR A 132 -6.93 16.29 7.73
C TYR A 132 -7.29 17.21 8.90
N SER A 133 -6.60 17.02 10.02
CA SER A 133 -6.74 17.88 11.18
C SER A 133 -6.21 19.29 10.88
N SER A 134 -6.59 20.27 11.73
CA SER A 134 -6.14 21.67 11.65
C SER A 134 -4.62 21.90 11.71
N LYS A 135 -3.83 20.83 11.86
CA LYS A 135 -2.35 20.87 11.75
C LYS A 135 -1.88 21.36 10.38
N TYR A 136 -2.65 21.06 9.32
CA TYR A 136 -2.30 21.42 7.95
C TYR A 136 -3.12 22.63 7.52
N THR A 137 -2.48 23.76 7.42
CA THR A 137 -3.07 25.02 6.91
C THR A 137 -2.57 25.39 5.51
N ASP A 138 -1.59 24.63 5.00
CA ASP A 138 -0.95 24.84 3.71
C ASP A 138 -1.00 23.55 2.89
N GLN A 139 -1.59 23.64 1.69
CA GLN A 139 -1.78 22.50 0.79
C GLN A 139 -0.45 21.96 0.26
N ALA A 140 0.51 22.84 -0.02
CA ALA A 140 1.82 22.42 -0.53
C ALA A 140 2.60 21.64 0.54
N ASN A 141 2.53 22.05 1.80
CA ASN A 141 3.16 21.34 2.91
C ASN A 141 2.56 19.95 3.10
N LEU A 142 1.23 19.82 3.02
CA LEU A 142 0.58 18.50 3.06
C LEU A 142 1.08 17.61 1.91
N LEU A 143 1.08 18.11 0.67
CA LEU A 143 1.50 17.31 -0.48
C LEU A 143 2.98 16.93 -0.42
N ASN A 144 3.85 17.81 0.11
CA ASN A 144 5.27 17.49 0.30
C ASN A 144 5.48 16.38 1.34
N GLU A 145 4.75 16.41 2.46
CA GLU A 145 4.79 15.35 3.48
C GLU A 145 4.33 14.01 2.89
N VAL A 146 3.19 14.03 2.21
CA VAL A 146 2.63 12.85 1.53
C VAL A 146 3.59 12.31 0.45
N THR A 147 4.24 13.19 -0.31
CA THR A 147 5.27 12.80 -1.29
C THR A 147 6.42 12.06 -0.63
N SER A 148 6.88 12.56 0.51
CA SER A 148 7.94 11.90 1.28
C SER A 148 7.53 10.52 1.78
N GLU A 149 6.28 10.36 2.22
CA GLU A 149 5.76 9.07 2.68
C GLU A 149 5.64 8.05 1.55
N ILE A 150 5.15 8.47 0.38
CA ILE A 150 5.10 7.64 -0.82
C ILE A 150 6.50 7.20 -1.22
N GLY A 151 7.48 8.11 -1.22
CA GLY A 151 8.87 7.80 -1.55
C GLY A 151 9.51 6.78 -0.63
N LYS A 152 9.10 6.74 0.65
CA LYS A 152 9.52 5.70 1.59
C LYS A 152 8.85 4.36 1.33
N ALA A 153 7.56 4.37 0.95
CA ALA A 153 6.78 3.16 0.70
C ALA A 153 7.10 2.51 -0.65
N TYR A 154 7.42 3.32 -1.66
CA TYR A 154 7.66 2.90 -3.04
C TYR A 154 8.96 3.51 -3.55
N PRO A 155 10.10 2.78 -3.47
CA PRO A 155 11.41 3.31 -3.88
C PRO A 155 11.53 3.68 -5.37
N ASP A 156 10.66 3.13 -6.21
CA ASP A 156 10.59 3.39 -7.66
C ASP A 156 9.63 4.52 -8.03
N VAL A 157 9.05 5.22 -7.04
CA VAL A 157 8.11 6.31 -7.29
C VAL A 157 8.73 7.43 -8.13
N ARG A 158 7.96 7.90 -9.10
CA ARG A 158 8.32 9.03 -9.96
C ARG A 158 7.20 10.06 -9.95
N ILE A 159 7.56 11.31 -9.82
CA ILE A 159 6.64 12.43 -10.06
C ILE A 159 6.52 12.59 -11.58
N THR A 160 5.33 12.35 -12.12
CA THR A 160 5.04 12.45 -13.56
C THR A 160 4.41 13.80 -13.92
N ILE A 161 3.64 14.39 -13.00
CA ILE A 161 3.21 15.78 -13.08
C ILE A 161 3.67 16.46 -11.78
N PRO A 162 4.55 17.48 -11.87
CA PRO A 162 4.99 18.22 -10.68
C PRO A 162 3.80 18.96 -10.05
N MET A 163 4.00 19.46 -8.84
CA MET A 163 2.96 20.20 -8.14
C MET A 163 2.49 21.42 -8.98
N ILE A 164 1.21 21.42 -9.29
CA ILE A 164 0.51 22.48 -10.00
C ILE A 164 -0.65 23.02 -9.17
N THR A 165 -1.13 24.19 -9.51
CA THR A 165 -2.30 24.79 -8.85
C THR A 165 -3.37 25.11 -9.87
N ALA A 166 -4.64 24.93 -9.47
CA ALA A 166 -5.79 25.27 -10.28
C ALA A 166 -6.98 25.62 -9.40
N TYR A 167 -7.93 26.37 -9.94
CA TYR A 167 -9.26 26.47 -9.34
C TYR A 167 -10.16 25.37 -9.88
N ILE A 168 -10.71 24.55 -8.99
CA ILE A 168 -11.76 23.60 -9.30
C ILE A 168 -13.03 24.12 -8.64
N ASN A 169 -13.89 24.76 -9.45
CA ASN A 169 -14.98 25.59 -8.97
C ASN A 169 -14.44 26.75 -8.09
N ASP A 170 -14.86 26.84 -6.84
CA ASP A 170 -14.44 27.85 -5.85
C ASP A 170 -13.21 27.43 -5.02
N LYS A 171 -12.68 26.23 -5.23
CA LYS A 171 -11.59 25.67 -4.43
C LYS A 171 -10.23 25.84 -5.10
N TYR A 172 -9.35 26.61 -4.47
CA TYR A 172 -7.96 26.69 -4.87
C TYR A 172 -7.26 25.38 -4.49
N THR A 173 -6.90 24.60 -5.51
CA THR A 173 -6.46 23.22 -5.38
C THR A 173 -5.02 23.09 -5.83
N TYR A 174 -4.22 22.40 -5.03
CA TYR A 174 -2.89 21.92 -5.40
C TYR A 174 -3.00 20.48 -5.86
N GLY A 175 -2.39 20.16 -7.00
CA GLY A 175 -2.39 18.81 -7.58
C GLY A 175 -0.98 18.31 -7.86
N ILE A 176 -0.76 17.00 -7.69
CA ILE A 176 0.49 16.32 -8.03
C ILE A 176 0.18 14.90 -8.51
N GLN A 177 0.95 14.38 -9.46
CA GLN A 177 0.80 13.01 -9.94
C GLN A 177 2.08 12.21 -9.76
N TYR A 178 1.89 10.96 -9.34
CA TYR A 178 2.96 9.97 -9.20
C TYR A 178 2.68 8.73 -10.03
N THR A 179 3.74 8.01 -10.37
CA THR A 179 3.68 6.62 -10.82
C THR A 179 4.65 5.78 -10.00
N TYR A 180 4.25 4.55 -9.66
CA TYR A 180 5.06 3.57 -8.95
C TYR A 180 4.56 2.15 -9.23
N SER A 181 5.38 1.14 -8.92
CA SER A 181 4.99 -0.25 -9.05
C SER A 181 4.36 -0.77 -7.77
N SER A 182 3.22 -1.45 -7.89
CA SER A 182 2.57 -2.15 -6.80
C SER A 182 2.00 -3.47 -7.30
N SER A 183 2.33 -4.58 -6.65
CA SER A 183 1.85 -5.93 -7.01
C SER A 183 2.08 -6.30 -8.49
N GLY A 184 3.17 -5.80 -9.11
CA GLY A 184 3.49 -6.07 -10.51
C GLY A 184 2.78 -5.17 -11.54
N HIS A 185 1.99 -4.21 -11.09
CA HIS A 185 1.28 -3.24 -11.91
C HIS A 185 1.85 -1.83 -11.72
N THR A 186 1.79 -1.01 -12.77
CA THR A 186 2.07 0.42 -12.63
C THR A 186 0.83 1.11 -12.11
N VAL A 187 0.95 1.78 -10.98
CA VAL A 187 -0.10 2.60 -10.39
C VAL A 187 0.12 4.05 -10.75
N VAL A 188 -0.93 4.72 -11.21
CA VAL A 188 -1.01 6.18 -11.33
C VAL A 188 -1.80 6.70 -10.14
N ASP A 189 -1.19 7.62 -9.38
CA ASP A 189 -1.72 8.19 -8.14
C ASP A 189 -1.75 9.71 -8.31
N ASN A 190 -2.97 10.31 -8.39
CA ASN A 190 -3.12 11.75 -8.39
C ASN A 190 -3.62 12.21 -7.02
N ARG A 191 -3.10 13.31 -6.54
CA ARG A 191 -3.48 13.88 -5.25
C ARG A 191 -3.81 15.34 -5.37
N TYR A 192 -4.93 15.72 -4.77
CA TYR A 192 -5.51 17.06 -4.82
C TYR A 192 -5.77 17.55 -3.41
N ALA A 193 -5.06 18.59 -2.99
CA ALA A 193 -5.20 19.21 -1.67
C ALA A 193 -5.89 20.58 -1.77
N PHE A 194 -6.94 20.79 -0.97
CA PHE A 194 -7.70 22.05 -0.94
C PHE A 194 -8.34 22.27 0.43
N LEU A 195 -8.83 23.48 0.66
CA LEU A 195 -9.49 23.87 1.91
C LEU A 195 -10.99 24.03 1.72
N ILE A 196 -11.76 23.55 2.70
CA ILE A 196 -13.20 23.87 2.88
C ILE A 196 -13.37 24.33 4.32
N ASN A 197 -13.86 25.53 4.54
CA ASN A 197 -14.08 26.08 5.89
C ASN A 197 -12.87 25.92 6.83
N ASN A 198 -11.66 26.22 6.34
CA ASN A 198 -10.39 26.02 7.04
C ASN A 198 -10.05 24.57 7.39
N SER A 199 -10.79 23.60 6.89
CA SER A 199 -10.45 22.17 6.99
C SER A 199 -9.71 21.74 5.74
N MET A 200 -8.56 21.06 5.92
CA MET A 200 -7.78 20.51 4.82
C MET A 200 -8.37 19.20 4.33
N TYR A 201 -8.58 19.10 3.03
CA TYR A 201 -9.03 17.90 2.36
C TYR A 201 -7.97 17.41 1.38
N LEU A 202 -7.78 16.09 1.32
CA LEU A 202 -6.99 15.41 0.31
C LEU A 202 -7.91 14.46 -0.44
N VAL A 203 -8.02 14.64 -1.75
CA VAL A 203 -8.65 13.71 -2.66
C VAL A 203 -7.54 13.01 -3.43
N THR A 204 -7.54 11.67 -3.39
CA THR A 204 -6.56 10.84 -4.09
C THR A 204 -7.27 9.95 -5.10
N THR A 205 -6.78 9.89 -6.34
CA THR A 205 -7.18 8.85 -7.30
C THR A 205 -6.09 7.82 -7.43
N LYS A 206 -6.45 6.54 -7.48
CA LYS A 206 -5.51 5.46 -7.80
C LYS A 206 -6.06 4.61 -8.93
N GLU A 207 -5.23 4.39 -9.94
CA GLU A 207 -5.57 3.61 -11.12
C GLU A 207 -4.39 2.74 -11.56
N GLU A 208 -4.68 1.55 -12.09
CA GLU A 208 -3.68 0.68 -12.70
C GLU A 208 -3.69 0.82 -14.22
N ASN A 209 -2.48 0.85 -14.80
CA ASN A 209 -2.23 0.65 -16.24
C ASN A 209 -2.94 1.57 -17.26
N VAL A 210 -3.30 2.82 -16.87
CA VAL A 210 -3.51 3.89 -17.88
C VAL A 210 -4.90 4.00 -18.54
N ASN A 211 -5.86 4.51 -17.82
CA ASN A 211 -6.77 5.51 -18.44
C ASN A 211 -7.27 6.49 -17.35
N THR A 212 -6.45 7.41 -16.97
CA THR A 212 -6.71 8.33 -15.85
C THR A 212 -7.84 9.33 -16.11
N ALA A 213 -8.33 9.45 -17.34
CA ALA A 213 -9.30 10.48 -17.71
C ALA A 213 -10.65 10.28 -16.99
N GLU A 214 -11.18 9.06 -16.95
CA GLU A 214 -12.49 8.79 -16.34
C GLU A 214 -12.47 9.05 -14.84
N ILE A 215 -11.50 8.45 -14.13
CA ILE A 215 -11.41 8.61 -12.67
C ILE A 215 -11.11 10.05 -12.27
N ASN A 216 -10.32 10.78 -13.06
CA ASN A 216 -10.03 12.19 -12.82
C ASN A 216 -11.27 13.06 -13.02
N ASN A 217 -12.13 12.77 -14.01
CA ASN A 217 -13.40 13.46 -14.19
C ASN A 217 -14.34 13.23 -13.00
N VAL A 218 -14.35 12.01 -12.43
CA VAL A 218 -15.12 11.72 -11.23
C VAL A 218 -14.54 12.43 -10.01
N ALA A 219 -13.22 12.46 -9.87
CA ALA A 219 -12.56 13.20 -8.79
C ALA A 219 -12.85 14.70 -8.89
N GLU A 220 -12.84 15.26 -10.09
CA GLU A 220 -13.20 16.66 -10.32
C GLU A 220 -14.66 16.95 -9.96
N LEU A 221 -15.61 16.08 -10.32
CA LEU A 221 -17.02 16.17 -9.92
C LEU A 221 -17.14 16.18 -8.40
N ILE A 222 -16.45 15.25 -7.71
CA ILE A 222 -16.42 15.18 -6.25
C ILE A 222 -15.85 16.46 -5.66
N ILE A 223 -14.69 16.94 -6.13
CA ILE A 223 -14.07 18.18 -5.63
C ILE A 223 -14.99 19.36 -5.83
N LYS A 224 -15.64 19.49 -7.00
CA LYS A 224 -16.58 20.58 -7.29
C LYS A 224 -17.76 20.61 -6.33
N SER A 225 -18.33 19.45 -6.04
CA SER A 225 -19.55 19.32 -5.23
C SER A 225 -19.30 19.15 -3.72
N LEU A 226 -18.06 18.77 -3.31
CA LEU A 226 -17.73 18.52 -1.91
C LEU A 226 -17.89 19.78 -1.06
N LYS A 227 -18.70 19.66 -0.03
CA LYS A 227 -18.94 20.70 0.99
C LYS A 227 -19.16 20.06 2.35
N GLU A 228 -18.89 20.84 3.40
CA GLU A 228 -19.33 20.50 4.74
C GLU A 228 -20.79 20.88 4.93
N VAL A 229 -21.57 20.00 5.55
CA VAL A 229 -22.98 20.19 5.85
C VAL A 229 -23.20 20.00 7.35
N ASN A 230 -24.11 20.78 7.92
CA ASN A 230 -24.46 20.73 9.36
C ASN A 230 -25.40 19.55 9.64
#